data_98822cafa7c099b12dc492f1dda3bd84
#
_entry.id   98822cafa7c099b12dc492f1dda3bd84
#
_cell.length_a   1.000
_cell.length_b   1.000
_cell.length_c   1.000
_cell.angle_alpha   90.00
_cell.angle_beta   90.00
_cell.angle_gamma   90.00
#
_symmetry.space_group_name_H-M   'P 1'
#
loop_
_entity.id
_entity.type
_entity.pdbx_description
1 polymer ?
#
loop_
_entity_poly.entity_id
_entity_poly.type
_entity_poly.pdbx_seq_one_letter_code
_entity_poly.pdbx_strand_id
1 'polypeptide(L)'
;VGIDAAIVPLDATNGAVRAMVGGKGFVPRTSEINMALVPRQTGSSIKLFILSAAIQAGAQPNDLIDGRKGCILPNPGDPKNPFAITGGAAGQLGPLEQATWLSLNCAYARLSQIVGLNRTVDTVYRMARSEYLYKGQPKEDREPVQPYASFAAGANEMSPLDMAAGAQTLANDGVHHEPYYVEWIERVDGTRMYTHESVGEKVLDEGVALTVTSVLKGVLSRGTARKALSDFPFPAAGKTGTQQDNTNSWFVGYTPQLATAVWVGDPDGYTPMTRDNTPEFYDLDGVEAVQGGTYPARIWRAYQEAALYGQPVLDWAAPPPPARKPARLYLPGEECAYKLVSGSLTTTTTTAPPAGFAPPPVTTEPPAAPPDSGAPPDSGETTTTVPATVGPVVIQLLPGETTIPPEVLDPLAPLPSTDVKTPVLSCTELPPNVVVTKPKGTP
;
A
#
# COMPACT_ATOMS: atom_id res chain seq x y z
N VAL A 1 -17.31 -13.93 20.41
CA VAL A 1 -16.30 -13.30 19.55
C VAL A 1 -16.57 -11.81 19.55
N GLY A 2 -15.59 -11.02 19.98
CA GLY A 2 -15.74 -9.58 20.10
C GLY A 2 -15.15 -8.86 18.90
N ILE A 3 -15.95 -8.56 17.86
CA ILE A 3 -15.49 -7.62 16.84
C ILE A 3 -15.54 -6.21 17.40
N ASP A 4 -14.52 -5.42 17.11
CA ASP A 4 -14.36 -4.06 17.57
C ASP A 4 -13.92 -3.13 16.42
N ALA A 5 -13.84 -1.83 16.69
CA ALA A 5 -13.42 -0.84 15.72
C ALA A 5 -12.51 0.20 16.37
N ALA A 6 -11.57 0.72 15.60
CA ALA A 6 -10.77 1.87 16.00
C ALA A 6 -10.85 2.96 14.93
N ILE A 7 -10.85 4.23 15.39
CA ILE A 7 -10.82 5.40 14.52
C ILE A 7 -9.84 6.44 15.05
N VAL A 8 -9.05 7.01 14.17
CA VAL A 8 -8.10 8.09 14.46
C VAL A 8 -8.22 9.17 13.38
N PRO A 9 -8.86 10.29 13.65
CA PRO A 9 -8.80 11.47 12.82
C PRO A 9 -7.67 12.41 13.25
N LEU A 10 -6.93 12.90 12.28
CA LEU A 10 -5.89 13.92 12.41
C LEU A 10 -6.31 15.19 11.69
N ASP A 11 -5.93 16.33 12.22
CA ASP A 11 -5.95 17.58 11.47
C ASP A 11 -4.96 17.48 10.30
N ALA A 12 -5.44 17.75 9.10
CA ALA A 12 -4.63 17.61 7.90
C ALA A 12 -3.45 18.60 7.87
N THR A 13 -3.61 19.78 8.44
CA THR A 13 -2.66 20.89 8.32
C THR A 13 -1.54 20.89 9.34
N ASN A 14 -1.72 20.20 10.48
CA ASN A 14 -0.77 20.27 11.58
C ASN A 14 -0.54 18.95 12.33
N GLY A 15 -1.27 17.87 12.00
CA GLY A 15 -1.08 16.55 12.62
C GLY A 15 -1.75 16.38 14.01
N ALA A 16 -2.51 17.37 14.50
CA ALA A 16 -3.20 17.25 15.77
C ALA A 16 -4.18 16.06 15.77
N VAL A 17 -4.11 15.20 16.77
CA VAL A 17 -5.08 14.13 16.97
C VAL A 17 -6.39 14.73 17.45
N ARG A 18 -7.40 14.79 16.56
CA ARG A 18 -8.70 15.42 16.87
C ARG A 18 -9.62 14.51 17.67
N ALA A 19 -9.47 13.20 17.53
CA ALA A 19 -10.11 12.18 18.36
C ALA A 19 -9.31 10.88 18.28
N MET A 20 -9.53 10.01 19.25
CA MET A 20 -8.98 8.65 19.23
C MET A 20 -9.96 7.73 19.96
N VAL A 21 -10.51 6.77 19.21
CA VAL A 21 -11.35 5.71 19.77
C VAL A 21 -10.70 4.38 19.41
N GLY A 22 -10.30 3.63 20.39
CA GLY A 22 -9.56 2.36 20.22
C GLY A 22 -10.37 1.14 20.65
N GLY A 23 -11.69 1.20 20.56
CA GLY A 23 -12.56 0.09 20.89
C GLY A 23 -13.66 0.47 21.89
N LYS A 24 -14.24 -0.53 22.57
CA LYS A 24 -15.36 -0.40 23.52
C LYS A 24 -15.04 0.43 24.77
N GLY A 25 -13.81 0.89 24.89
CA GLY A 25 -13.29 1.59 26.05
C GLY A 25 -12.53 0.66 27.00
N PHE A 26 -11.94 1.25 28.04
CA PHE A 26 -11.15 0.51 29.02
C PHE A 26 -12.06 -0.26 29.98
N VAL A 27 -12.02 -1.59 29.91
CA VAL A 27 -12.68 -2.49 30.84
C VAL A 27 -11.64 -3.45 31.38
N PRO A 28 -11.29 -3.39 32.69
CA PRO A 28 -10.28 -4.24 33.30
C PRO A 28 -10.45 -5.71 32.97
N ARG A 29 -9.39 -6.39 32.51
CA ARG A 29 -9.32 -7.80 32.11
C ARG A 29 -10.14 -8.18 30.87
N THR A 30 -10.81 -7.23 30.22
CA THR A 30 -11.67 -7.53 29.06
C THR A 30 -11.33 -6.68 27.84
N SER A 31 -11.06 -5.39 28.05
CA SER A 31 -10.73 -4.45 26.98
C SER A 31 -9.77 -3.40 27.54
N GLU A 32 -8.48 -3.72 27.57
CA GLU A 32 -7.43 -2.86 28.14
C GLU A 32 -6.56 -2.21 27.05
N ILE A 33 -6.69 -2.69 25.81
CA ILE A 33 -5.81 -2.29 24.70
C ILE A 33 -6.51 -1.24 23.84
N ASN A 34 -5.80 -0.14 23.59
CA ASN A 34 -6.25 0.87 22.62
C ASN A 34 -5.86 0.43 21.19
N MET A 35 -6.82 -0.13 20.45
CA MET A 35 -6.62 -0.62 19.09
C MET A 35 -6.23 0.47 18.09
N ALA A 36 -6.44 1.75 18.42
CA ALA A 36 -5.96 2.86 17.60
C ALA A 36 -4.42 2.91 17.47
N LEU A 37 -3.72 2.26 18.40
CA LEU A 37 -2.25 2.23 18.50
C LEU A 37 -1.66 0.84 18.26
N VAL A 38 -2.48 -0.17 18.00
CA VAL A 38 -2.03 -1.55 17.79
C VAL A 38 -1.82 -1.80 16.31
N PRO A 39 -0.61 -2.23 15.89
CA PRO A 39 -0.38 -2.64 14.51
C PRO A 39 -1.25 -3.83 14.11
N ARG A 40 -1.87 -3.73 12.94
CA ARG A 40 -2.67 -4.78 12.31
C ARG A 40 -2.36 -4.83 10.82
N GLN A 41 -2.52 -6.00 10.23
CA GLN A 41 -2.32 -6.18 8.79
C GLN A 41 -3.24 -5.23 8.00
N THR A 42 -2.63 -4.41 7.16
CA THR A 42 -3.30 -3.29 6.50
C THR A 42 -4.16 -3.71 5.31
N GLY A 43 -3.96 -4.94 4.81
CA GLY A 43 -4.59 -5.35 3.56
C GLY A 43 -4.32 -4.33 2.44
N SER A 44 -5.28 -4.16 1.56
CA SER A 44 -5.15 -3.28 0.41
C SER A 44 -5.07 -1.78 0.74
N SER A 45 -5.22 -1.34 1.99
CA SER A 45 -5.06 0.09 2.32
C SER A 45 -3.60 0.55 2.19
N ILE A 46 -2.61 -0.35 2.31
CA ILE A 46 -1.20 -0.07 2.07
C ILE A 46 -0.93 0.47 0.65
N LYS A 47 -1.83 0.20 -0.30
CA LYS A 47 -1.68 0.59 -1.71
C LYS A 47 -1.65 2.11 -1.92
N LEU A 48 -2.11 2.91 -0.96
CA LEU A 48 -1.96 4.36 -1.04
C LEU A 48 -0.46 4.77 -1.03
N PHE A 49 0.38 4.10 -0.23
CA PHE A 49 1.82 4.36 -0.19
C PHE A 49 2.52 3.86 -1.46
N ILE A 50 2.12 2.69 -1.98
CA ILE A 50 2.66 2.16 -3.24
C ILE A 50 2.35 3.10 -4.39
N LEU A 51 1.11 3.64 -4.45
CA LEU A 51 0.72 4.62 -5.45
C LEU A 51 1.55 5.89 -5.33
N SER A 52 1.74 6.41 -4.11
CA SER A 52 2.56 7.59 -3.84
C SER A 52 4.00 7.39 -4.31
N ALA A 53 4.61 6.25 -3.95
CA ALA A 53 5.95 5.88 -4.40
C ALA A 53 6.05 5.77 -5.93
N ALA A 54 5.03 5.21 -6.58
CA ALA A 54 5.00 5.05 -8.03
C ALA A 54 4.87 6.40 -8.76
N ILE A 55 3.94 7.25 -8.33
CA ILE A 55 3.78 8.59 -8.93
C ILE A 55 5.03 9.45 -8.67
N GLN A 56 5.61 9.39 -7.47
CA GLN A 56 6.89 10.05 -7.16
C GLN A 56 8.03 9.55 -8.05
N ALA A 57 8.02 8.27 -8.43
CA ALA A 57 8.97 7.67 -9.36
C ALA A 57 8.67 7.95 -10.85
N GLY A 58 7.62 8.72 -11.17
CA GLY A 58 7.27 9.14 -12.52
C GLY A 58 6.19 8.30 -13.22
N ALA A 59 5.53 7.37 -12.52
CA ALA A 59 4.33 6.74 -13.04
C ALA A 59 3.20 7.77 -13.19
N GLN A 60 2.28 7.52 -14.13
CA GLN A 60 1.13 8.39 -14.36
C GLN A 60 -0.17 7.61 -14.21
N PRO A 61 -1.29 8.26 -13.82
CA PRO A 61 -2.58 7.59 -13.62
C PRO A 61 -3.08 6.79 -14.83
N ASN A 62 -2.78 7.26 -16.02
CA ASN A 62 -3.17 6.65 -17.30
C ASN A 62 -2.15 5.62 -17.84
N ASP A 63 -1.04 5.36 -17.15
CA ASP A 63 -0.13 4.27 -17.52
C ASP A 63 -0.83 2.91 -17.42
N LEU A 64 -0.48 2.02 -18.32
CA LEU A 64 -1.10 0.70 -18.38
C LEU A 64 -0.33 -0.31 -17.52
N ILE A 65 -1.05 -1.03 -16.67
CA ILE A 65 -0.50 -2.09 -15.83
C ILE A 65 -1.34 -3.35 -15.93
N ASP A 66 -0.70 -4.52 -15.90
CA ASP A 66 -1.41 -5.79 -15.95
C ASP A 66 -2.00 -6.15 -14.57
N GLY A 67 -3.31 -6.09 -14.48
CA GLY A 67 -4.10 -6.43 -13.30
C GLY A 67 -4.77 -7.80 -13.35
N ARG A 68 -4.48 -8.64 -14.35
CA ARG A 68 -5.09 -9.97 -14.46
C ARG A 68 -4.80 -10.80 -13.22
N LYS A 69 -5.85 -11.41 -12.68
CA LYS A 69 -5.82 -12.29 -11.51
C LYS A 69 -5.02 -13.57 -11.80
N GLY A 70 -4.43 -14.16 -10.78
CA GLY A 70 -3.63 -15.38 -10.89
C GLY A 70 -2.19 -15.11 -11.36
N CYS A 71 -1.54 -14.08 -10.82
CA CYS A 71 -0.17 -13.75 -11.16
C CYS A 71 0.85 -14.45 -10.25
N ILE A 72 2.00 -14.77 -10.83
CA ILE A 72 3.18 -15.30 -10.14
C ILE A 72 4.29 -14.27 -10.35
N LEU A 73 4.90 -13.82 -9.29
CA LEU A 73 5.85 -12.72 -9.27
C LEU A 73 7.16 -13.16 -8.60
N PRO A 74 8.28 -12.50 -8.89
CA PRO A 74 9.52 -12.71 -8.15
C PRO A 74 9.31 -12.53 -6.65
N ASN A 75 10.03 -13.32 -5.86
CA ASN A 75 10.09 -13.18 -4.41
C ASN A 75 11.55 -12.91 -4.02
N PRO A 76 11.96 -11.64 -3.90
CA PRO A 76 13.35 -11.31 -3.62
C PRO A 76 13.90 -11.91 -2.32
N GLY A 77 13.03 -12.08 -1.31
CA GLY A 77 13.40 -12.73 -0.03
C GLY A 77 13.57 -14.25 -0.12
N ASP A 78 12.96 -14.88 -1.12
CA ASP A 78 13.06 -16.33 -1.37
C ASP A 78 12.92 -16.63 -2.87
N PRO A 79 13.98 -16.46 -3.66
CA PRO A 79 13.93 -16.62 -5.11
C PRO A 79 13.51 -18.03 -5.60
N LYS A 80 13.59 -19.04 -4.72
CA LYS A 80 13.20 -20.42 -5.06
C LYS A 80 11.68 -20.62 -4.98
N ASN A 81 10.99 -19.77 -4.22
CA ASN A 81 9.54 -19.84 -4.01
C ASN A 81 8.88 -18.55 -4.51
N PRO A 82 8.51 -18.44 -5.79
CA PRO A 82 7.84 -17.27 -6.35
C PRO A 82 6.56 -16.92 -5.57
N PHE A 83 6.26 -15.62 -5.49
CA PHE A 83 5.07 -15.14 -4.82
C PHE A 83 3.85 -15.25 -5.74
N ALA A 84 2.89 -16.09 -5.38
CA ALA A 84 1.66 -16.32 -6.13
C ALA A 84 0.48 -15.58 -5.50
N ILE A 85 -0.31 -14.89 -6.34
CA ILE A 85 -1.55 -14.24 -5.96
C ILE A 85 -2.69 -14.87 -6.76
N THR A 86 -3.54 -15.62 -6.07
CA THR A 86 -4.68 -16.31 -6.67
C THR A 86 -6.01 -15.58 -6.41
N GLY A 87 -6.08 -14.83 -5.30
CA GLY A 87 -7.27 -14.11 -4.85
C GLY A 87 -7.38 -12.68 -5.36
N GLY A 88 -8.51 -12.04 -5.04
CA GLY A 88 -8.80 -10.65 -5.35
C GLY A 88 -9.74 -10.44 -6.54
N ALA A 89 -10.02 -9.18 -6.86
CA ALA A 89 -10.86 -8.81 -7.98
C ALA A 89 -10.26 -9.23 -9.33
N ALA A 90 -11.13 -9.62 -10.26
CA ALA A 90 -10.73 -9.85 -11.64
C ALA A 90 -10.33 -8.52 -12.29
N GLY A 91 -9.19 -8.52 -12.97
CA GLY A 91 -8.67 -7.36 -13.68
C GLY A 91 -8.20 -7.72 -15.08
N GLN A 92 -7.76 -6.71 -15.79
CA GLN A 92 -7.18 -6.81 -17.12
C GLN A 92 -5.98 -5.86 -17.23
N LEU A 93 -5.33 -5.84 -18.38
CA LEU A 93 -4.42 -4.75 -18.73
C LEU A 93 -5.23 -3.45 -18.85
N GLY A 94 -4.90 -2.46 -18.06
CA GLY A 94 -5.65 -1.20 -18.02
C GLY A 94 -4.92 -0.09 -17.26
N PRO A 95 -5.52 1.11 -17.22
CA PRO A 95 -4.92 2.26 -16.53
C PRO A 95 -4.65 2.00 -15.05
N LEU A 96 -3.54 2.54 -14.54
CA LEU A 96 -3.15 2.45 -13.12
C LEU A 96 -4.24 3.01 -12.20
N GLU A 97 -4.89 4.12 -12.59
CA GLU A 97 -6.01 4.68 -11.84
C GLU A 97 -7.17 3.68 -11.69
N GLN A 98 -7.54 2.97 -12.77
CA GLN A 98 -8.58 1.95 -12.71
C GLN A 98 -8.18 0.76 -11.84
N ALA A 99 -6.92 0.32 -11.95
CA ALA A 99 -6.37 -0.72 -11.06
C ALA A 99 -6.42 -0.30 -9.58
N THR A 100 -6.28 0.99 -9.30
CA THR A 100 -6.41 1.58 -7.96
C THR A 100 -7.86 1.55 -7.47
N TRP A 101 -8.81 2.00 -8.30
CA TRP A 101 -10.24 2.02 -7.94
C TRP A 101 -10.79 0.64 -7.63
N LEU A 102 -10.39 -0.35 -8.43
CA LEU A 102 -10.77 -1.75 -8.26
C LEU A 102 -9.87 -2.52 -7.28
N SER A 103 -8.83 -1.87 -6.77
CA SER A 103 -7.89 -2.46 -5.80
C SER A 103 -7.24 -3.76 -6.29
N LEU A 104 -6.84 -3.84 -7.57
CA LEU A 104 -6.33 -5.05 -8.21
C LEU A 104 -5.01 -5.52 -7.55
N ASN A 105 -5.00 -6.73 -7.01
CA ASN A 105 -3.85 -7.25 -6.27
C ASN A 105 -2.62 -7.47 -7.16
N CYS A 106 -2.80 -8.11 -8.32
CA CYS A 106 -1.70 -8.38 -9.24
C CYS A 106 -1.08 -7.10 -9.83
N ALA A 107 -1.91 -6.08 -10.13
CA ALA A 107 -1.39 -4.80 -10.58
C ALA A 107 -0.48 -4.15 -9.53
N TYR A 108 -0.94 -4.12 -8.28
CA TYR A 108 -0.18 -3.48 -7.21
C TYR A 108 1.04 -4.26 -6.75
N ALA A 109 0.99 -5.59 -6.80
CA ALA A 109 2.16 -6.41 -6.53
C ALA A 109 3.25 -6.22 -7.61
N ARG A 110 2.87 -6.09 -8.89
CA ARG A 110 3.79 -5.67 -9.94
C ARG A 110 4.32 -4.26 -9.70
N LEU A 111 3.41 -3.32 -9.41
CA LEU A 111 3.77 -1.91 -9.21
C LEU A 111 4.79 -1.73 -8.08
N SER A 112 4.59 -2.40 -6.94
CA SER A 112 5.53 -2.31 -5.81
C SER A 112 6.93 -2.84 -6.17
N GLN A 113 7.02 -3.87 -7.01
CA GLN A 113 8.30 -4.39 -7.47
C GLN A 113 8.91 -3.55 -8.60
N ILE A 114 8.10 -2.97 -9.48
CA ILE A 114 8.57 -2.02 -10.51
C ILE A 114 9.19 -0.77 -9.86
N VAL A 115 8.54 -0.25 -8.84
CA VAL A 115 9.02 0.90 -8.06
C VAL A 115 10.24 0.55 -7.22
N GLY A 116 10.31 -0.70 -6.76
CA GLY A 116 11.26 -1.22 -5.80
C GLY A 116 10.66 -1.30 -4.39
N LEU A 117 10.76 -2.50 -3.79
CA LEU A 117 10.17 -2.78 -2.47
C LEU A 117 10.77 -1.90 -1.37
N ASN A 118 12.09 -1.72 -1.34
CA ASN A 118 12.75 -0.84 -0.38
C ASN A 118 12.29 0.62 -0.52
N ARG A 119 12.16 1.10 -1.75
CA ARG A 119 11.65 2.45 -2.03
C ARG A 119 10.22 2.63 -1.53
N THR A 120 9.39 1.61 -1.70
CA THR A 120 8.02 1.62 -1.20
C THR A 120 7.99 1.63 0.34
N VAL A 121 8.85 0.84 0.99
CA VAL A 121 9.02 0.83 2.46
C VAL A 121 9.47 2.20 2.96
N ASP A 122 10.49 2.81 2.34
CA ASP A 122 10.95 4.15 2.70
C ASP A 122 9.83 5.19 2.57
N THR A 123 9.01 5.09 1.53
CA THR A 123 7.85 5.97 1.35
C THR A 123 6.84 5.82 2.51
N VAL A 124 6.59 4.59 2.99
CA VAL A 124 5.74 4.39 4.18
C VAL A 124 6.32 5.11 5.39
N TYR A 125 7.59 4.89 5.70
CA TYR A 125 8.23 5.52 6.86
C TYR A 125 8.23 7.04 6.79
N ARG A 126 8.42 7.60 5.63
CA ARG A 126 8.40 9.06 5.43
C ARG A 126 7.01 9.65 5.55
N MET A 127 6.01 9.01 4.96
CA MET A 127 4.63 9.50 4.96
C MET A 127 3.88 9.26 6.28
N ALA A 128 4.18 8.14 6.97
CA ALA A 128 3.43 7.69 8.14
C ALA A 128 4.25 7.77 9.44
N ARG A 129 5.34 8.53 9.45
CA ARG A 129 6.17 8.70 10.63
C ARG A 129 5.33 9.15 11.81
N SER A 130 5.44 8.41 12.93
CA SER A 130 4.78 8.70 14.17
C SER A 130 5.64 8.20 15.33
N GLU A 131 5.37 8.68 16.54
CA GLU A 131 6.01 8.15 17.73
C GLU A 131 5.81 6.64 17.88
N TYR A 132 4.67 6.13 17.43
CA TYR A 132 4.31 4.71 17.59
C TYR A 132 4.97 3.82 16.54
N LEU A 133 5.23 4.30 15.34
CA LEU A 133 5.92 3.52 14.31
C LEU A 133 7.36 3.19 14.74
N TYR A 134 7.99 4.07 15.52
CA TYR A 134 9.35 3.91 16.04
C TYR A 134 9.42 3.80 17.58
N LYS A 135 8.29 3.65 18.26
CA LYS A 135 8.24 3.67 19.72
C LYS A 135 9.11 2.58 20.35
N GLY A 136 9.91 2.99 21.32
CA GLY A 136 10.67 2.11 22.21
C GLY A 136 11.96 1.53 21.64
N GLN A 137 12.32 1.85 20.39
CA GLN A 137 13.57 1.44 19.75
C GLN A 137 14.04 2.51 18.76
N PRO A 138 15.36 2.66 18.54
CA PRO A 138 15.88 3.40 17.39
C PRO A 138 15.30 2.87 16.08
N LYS A 139 15.23 3.74 15.07
CA LYS A 139 14.70 3.36 13.73
C LYS A 139 15.46 2.16 13.15
N GLU A 140 16.77 2.15 13.33
CA GLU A 140 17.71 1.16 12.85
C GLU A 140 17.46 -0.24 13.45
N ASP A 141 16.99 -0.27 14.70
CA ASP A 141 16.72 -1.53 15.42
C ASP A 141 15.28 -2.01 15.26
N ARG A 142 14.42 -1.18 14.66
CA ARG A 142 13.01 -1.48 14.50
C ARG A 142 12.51 -1.15 13.11
N GLU A 143 12.41 -2.17 12.29
CA GLU A 143 11.87 -2.08 10.95
C GLU A 143 10.56 -2.88 10.86
N PRO A 144 9.44 -2.38 11.44
CA PRO A 144 8.17 -3.11 11.45
C PRO A 144 7.57 -3.27 10.06
N VAL A 145 7.93 -2.40 9.11
CA VAL A 145 7.52 -2.49 7.71
C VAL A 145 8.69 -3.01 6.88
N GLN A 146 8.49 -4.17 6.27
CA GLN A 146 9.52 -4.93 5.56
C GLN A 146 9.24 -5.01 4.06
N PRO A 147 10.29 -5.12 3.21
CA PRO A 147 10.16 -5.16 1.75
C PRO A 147 9.76 -6.56 1.24
N TYR A 148 8.67 -7.12 1.74
CA TYR A 148 8.17 -8.44 1.32
C TYR A 148 7.56 -8.40 -0.09
N ALA A 149 7.65 -9.50 -0.84
CA ALA A 149 6.91 -9.67 -2.09
C ALA A 149 5.40 -9.51 -1.90
N SER A 150 4.88 -9.86 -0.70
CA SER A 150 3.48 -9.71 -0.28
C SER A 150 3.11 -8.29 0.17
N PHE A 151 4.01 -7.30 0.03
CA PHE A 151 3.80 -5.92 0.48
C PHE A 151 2.44 -5.36 0.01
N ALA A 152 2.15 -5.49 -1.28
CA ALA A 152 0.91 -4.97 -1.88
C ALA A 152 -0.37 -5.71 -1.42
N ALA A 153 -0.22 -6.89 -0.83
CA ALA A 153 -1.32 -7.61 -0.19
C ALA A 153 -1.58 -7.13 1.25
N GLY A 154 -0.72 -6.25 1.78
CA GLY A 154 -0.84 -5.68 3.11
C GLY A 154 -0.46 -6.65 4.22
N ALA A 155 0.58 -7.47 3.99
CA ALA A 155 1.13 -8.36 5.00
C ALA A 155 1.84 -7.61 6.13
N ASN A 156 2.33 -6.40 5.85
CA ASN A 156 2.88 -5.53 6.87
C ASN A 156 1.79 -4.98 7.80
N GLU A 157 2.14 -4.81 9.05
CA GLU A 157 1.25 -4.31 10.10
C GLU A 157 1.54 -2.84 10.40
N MET A 158 0.47 -2.05 10.52
CA MET A 158 0.51 -0.63 10.91
C MET A 158 -0.68 -0.33 11.81
N SER A 159 -0.51 0.62 12.72
CA SER A 159 -1.62 1.07 13.57
C SER A 159 -2.57 2.00 12.80
N PRO A 160 -3.83 2.16 13.25
CA PRO A 160 -4.72 3.20 12.75
C PRO A 160 -4.10 4.60 12.78
N LEU A 161 -3.31 4.92 13.82
CA LEU A 161 -2.60 6.19 13.91
C LEU A 161 -1.60 6.36 12.77
N ASP A 162 -0.77 5.34 12.49
CA ASP A 162 0.22 5.39 11.40
C ASP A 162 -0.46 5.54 10.04
N MET A 163 -1.57 4.83 9.82
CA MET A 163 -2.35 4.90 8.59
C MET A 163 -2.99 6.27 8.41
N ALA A 164 -3.47 6.89 9.49
CA ALA A 164 -4.00 8.24 9.47
C ALA A 164 -2.90 9.28 9.18
N ALA A 165 -1.70 9.10 9.77
CA ALA A 165 -0.55 9.96 9.51
C ALA A 165 -0.09 9.90 8.04
N GLY A 166 -0.09 8.72 7.44
CA GLY A 166 0.18 8.59 6.00
C GLY A 166 -0.86 9.27 5.12
N ALA A 167 -2.14 9.21 5.50
CA ALA A 167 -3.21 9.93 4.82
C ALA A 167 -3.12 11.45 5.03
N GLN A 168 -2.68 11.92 6.22
CA GLN A 168 -2.44 13.31 6.52
C GLN A 168 -1.42 13.94 5.57
N THR A 169 -0.34 13.23 5.27
CA THR A 169 0.66 13.67 4.29
C THR A 169 0.05 13.93 2.90
N LEU A 170 -0.88 13.11 2.45
CA LEU A 170 -1.59 13.32 1.18
C LEU A 170 -2.62 14.46 1.27
N ALA A 171 -3.33 14.55 2.38
CA ALA A 171 -4.32 15.60 2.62
C ALA A 171 -3.69 17.00 2.61
N ASN A 172 -2.45 17.12 3.06
CA ASN A 172 -1.66 18.32 3.18
C ASN A 172 -0.60 18.45 2.07
N ASP A 173 -0.98 18.15 0.84
CA ASP A 173 -0.20 18.39 -0.37
C ASP A 173 1.26 17.85 -0.33
N GLY A 174 1.46 16.74 0.39
CA GLY A 174 2.77 16.08 0.52
C GLY A 174 3.61 16.51 1.72
N VAL A 175 3.07 17.37 2.59
CA VAL A 175 3.74 17.81 3.82
C VAL A 175 3.27 16.96 4.99
N HIS A 176 4.18 16.21 5.58
CA HIS A 176 3.94 15.40 6.77
C HIS A 176 4.07 16.22 8.05
N HIS A 177 3.17 16.00 9.00
CA HIS A 177 3.27 16.45 10.38
C HIS A 177 3.18 15.26 11.33
N GLU A 178 4.09 15.17 12.28
CA GLU A 178 3.99 14.12 13.30
C GLU A 178 2.72 14.28 14.14
N PRO A 179 1.98 13.19 14.39
CA PRO A 179 0.79 13.24 15.23
C PRO A 179 1.10 13.68 16.66
N TYR A 180 0.31 14.57 17.22
CA TYR A 180 0.44 15.02 18.61
C TYR A 180 -0.92 15.16 19.30
N TYR A 181 -0.91 15.12 20.65
CA TYR A 181 -2.12 15.07 21.47
C TYR A 181 -2.29 16.30 22.37
N VAL A 182 -1.19 16.96 22.74
CA VAL A 182 -1.18 18.07 23.68
C VAL A 182 -0.75 19.32 22.93
N GLU A 183 -1.67 20.25 22.73
CA GLU A 183 -1.40 21.51 22.05
C GLU A 183 -0.67 22.50 22.99
N TRP A 184 -1.13 22.60 24.25
CA TRP A 184 -0.44 23.37 25.27
C TRP A 184 -0.73 22.85 26.68
N ILE A 185 0.14 23.20 27.60
CA ILE A 185 -0.05 23.01 29.04
C ILE A 185 0.02 24.38 29.71
N GLU A 186 -1.01 24.72 30.48
CA GLU A 186 -1.14 26.01 31.15
C GLU A 186 -1.37 25.82 32.64
N ARG A 187 -0.77 26.64 33.45
CA ARG A 187 -1.01 26.72 34.91
C ARG A 187 -2.32 27.45 35.20
N VAL A 188 -2.80 27.31 36.44
CA VAL A 188 -4.03 27.97 36.89
C VAL A 188 -3.91 29.50 36.84
N ASP A 189 -2.70 30.05 36.90
CA ASP A 189 -2.42 31.48 36.79
C ASP A 189 -2.35 31.99 35.35
N GLY A 190 -2.62 31.15 34.35
CA GLY A 190 -2.55 31.47 32.95
C GLY A 190 -1.15 31.38 32.33
N THR A 191 -0.14 30.99 33.09
CA THR A 191 1.22 30.83 32.55
C THR A 191 1.32 29.58 31.70
N ARG A 192 1.63 29.72 30.43
CA ARG A 192 1.90 28.59 29.52
C ARG A 192 3.24 27.97 29.84
N MET A 193 3.24 26.65 30.13
CA MET A 193 4.41 25.85 30.43
C MET A 193 4.93 25.10 29.21
N TYR A 194 4.03 24.78 28.29
CA TYR A 194 4.31 24.06 27.07
C TYR A 194 3.38 24.54 25.98
N THR A 195 3.89 24.67 24.78
CA THR A 195 3.10 24.81 23.54
C THR A 195 3.75 23.93 22.50
N HIS A 196 2.96 23.09 21.85
CA HIS A 196 3.44 22.25 20.75
C HIS A 196 3.72 23.12 19.54
N GLU A 197 4.87 22.91 18.93
CA GLU A 197 5.22 23.49 17.63
C GLU A 197 5.14 22.40 16.58
N SER A 198 4.08 22.43 15.77
CA SER A 198 3.95 21.49 14.66
C SER A 198 4.87 21.90 13.51
N VAL A 199 5.86 21.07 13.22
CA VAL A 199 6.80 21.28 12.12
C VAL A 199 6.45 20.36 10.96
N GLY A 200 6.12 20.97 9.80
CA GLY A 200 5.84 20.23 8.57
C GLY A 200 7.14 19.82 7.86
N GLU A 201 7.20 18.58 7.41
CA GLU A 201 8.29 18.06 6.56
C GLU A 201 7.75 17.72 5.18
N LYS A 202 8.32 18.30 4.12
CA LYS A 202 7.97 17.94 2.75
C LYS A 202 8.47 16.53 2.43
N VAL A 203 7.54 15.59 2.30
CA VAL A 203 7.79 14.16 2.05
C VAL A 203 7.58 13.80 0.59
N LEU A 204 6.53 14.38 -0.02
CA LEU A 204 6.21 14.23 -1.43
C LEU A 204 6.20 15.59 -2.11
N ASP A 205 6.44 15.61 -3.42
CA ASP A 205 6.13 16.80 -4.20
C ASP A 205 4.62 17.06 -4.21
N GLU A 206 4.22 18.33 -4.13
CA GLU A 206 2.81 18.76 -4.16
C GLU A 206 2.06 18.17 -5.36
N GLY A 207 2.64 18.26 -6.57
CA GLY A 207 2.05 17.67 -7.77
C GLY A 207 1.87 16.16 -7.70
N VAL A 208 2.74 15.45 -6.95
CA VAL A 208 2.59 14.01 -6.68
C VAL A 208 1.41 13.77 -5.74
N ALA A 209 1.33 14.49 -4.62
CA ALA A 209 0.24 14.36 -3.66
C ALA A 209 -1.12 14.65 -4.30
N LEU A 210 -1.22 15.74 -5.09
CA LEU A 210 -2.42 16.10 -5.85
C LEU A 210 -2.80 15.02 -6.89
N THR A 211 -1.82 14.44 -7.58
CA THR A 211 -2.06 13.35 -8.54
C THR A 211 -2.58 12.09 -7.84
N VAL A 212 -1.93 11.68 -6.74
CA VAL A 212 -2.38 10.55 -5.92
C VAL A 212 -3.81 10.79 -5.39
N THR A 213 -4.07 11.97 -4.86
CA THR A 213 -5.39 12.37 -4.36
C THR A 213 -6.45 12.28 -5.45
N SER A 214 -6.17 12.77 -6.66
CA SER A 214 -7.10 12.70 -7.78
C SER A 214 -7.46 11.26 -8.16
N VAL A 215 -6.50 10.34 -8.14
CA VAL A 215 -6.74 8.91 -8.36
C VAL A 215 -7.57 8.31 -7.23
N LEU A 216 -7.24 8.64 -5.97
CA LEU A 216 -7.94 8.10 -4.80
C LEU A 216 -9.37 8.64 -4.64
N LYS A 217 -9.71 9.82 -5.16
CA LYS A 217 -11.11 10.29 -5.29
C LYS A 217 -11.97 9.28 -6.07
N GLY A 218 -11.39 8.62 -7.08
CA GLY A 218 -12.07 7.59 -7.87
C GLY A 218 -12.43 6.32 -7.07
N VAL A 219 -11.75 6.01 -5.98
CA VAL A 219 -12.10 4.88 -5.09
C VAL A 219 -13.49 5.08 -4.47
N LEU A 220 -13.84 6.33 -4.12
CA LEU A 220 -15.11 6.69 -3.51
C LEU A 220 -16.25 6.75 -4.56
N SER A 221 -15.97 7.28 -5.73
CA SER A 221 -17.00 7.52 -6.75
C SER A 221 -17.23 6.36 -7.72
N ARG A 222 -16.20 5.56 -8.02
CA ARG A 222 -16.20 4.51 -9.06
C ARG A 222 -15.69 3.17 -8.56
N GLY A 223 -15.02 3.14 -7.39
CA GLY A 223 -14.27 2.01 -6.86
C GLY A 223 -14.92 1.29 -5.69
N THR A 224 -14.07 0.69 -4.89
CA THR A 224 -14.43 -0.23 -3.80
C THR A 224 -15.20 0.43 -2.65
N ALA A 225 -15.15 1.75 -2.48
CA ALA A 225 -15.91 2.47 -1.47
C ALA A 225 -17.21 3.11 -2.00
N ARG A 226 -17.50 2.96 -3.31
CA ARG A 226 -18.61 3.65 -3.97
C ARG A 226 -19.96 3.45 -3.28
N LYS A 227 -20.26 2.24 -2.80
CA LYS A 227 -21.56 1.94 -2.18
C LYS A 227 -21.79 2.78 -0.92
N ALA A 228 -20.74 3.10 -0.17
CA ALA A 228 -20.84 3.87 1.07
C ALA A 228 -20.61 5.38 0.87
N LEU A 229 -19.87 5.79 -0.15
CA LEU A 229 -19.29 7.13 -0.22
C LEU A 229 -19.53 7.88 -1.52
N SER A 230 -20.27 7.35 -2.50
CA SER A 230 -20.44 8.03 -3.80
C SER A 230 -21.25 9.35 -3.70
N ASP A 231 -22.03 9.50 -2.67
CA ASP A 231 -22.87 10.69 -2.35
C ASP A 231 -22.36 11.46 -1.12
N PHE A 232 -21.12 11.23 -0.69
CA PHE A 232 -20.50 11.97 0.40
C PHE A 232 -20.37 13.46 0.02
N PRO A 233 -20.83 14.40 0.88
CA PRO A 233 -21.06 15.79 0.47
C PRO A 233 -19.80 16.66 0.38
N PHE A 234 -18.64 16.15 0.81
CA PHE A 234 -17.38 16.90 0.79
C PHE A 234 -16.38 16.27 -0.19
N PRO A 235 -15.47 17.04 -0.80
CA PRO A 235 -14.35 16.50 -1.53
C PRO A 235 -13.53 15.58 -0.63
N ALA A 236 -13.35 14.32 -1.06
CA ALA A 236 -12.65 13.32 -0.27
C ALA A 236 -11.92 12.30 -1.15
N ALA A 237 -10.85 11.75 -0.61
CA ALA A 237 -10.07 10.70 -1.24
C ALA A 237 -9.77 9.59 -0.21
N GLY A 238 -9.47 8.39 -0.66
CA GLY A 238 -9.18 7.32 0.28
C GLY A 238 -8.98 5.95 -0.36
N LYS A 239 -8.67 4.98 0.48
CA LYS A 239 -8.40 3.60 0.08
C LYS A 239 -9.03 2.61 1.05
N THR A 240 -9.74 1.62 0.51
CA THR A 240 -10.21 0.46 1.26
C THR A 240 -9.09 -0.53 1.49
N GLY A 241 -9.08 -1.17 2.64
CA GLY A 241 -8.28 -2.35 2.96
C GLY A 241 -9.18 -3.50 3.37
N THR A 242 -8.85 -4.69 2.93
CA THR A 242 -9.46 -5.93 3.40
C THR A 242 -8.38 -6.98 3.36
N GLN A 243 -8.12 -7.61 4.50
CA GLN A 243 -7.19 -8.71 4.63
C GLN A 243 -7.85 -10.01 4.19
N GLN A 244 -7.05 -11.03 3.93
CA GLN A 244 -7.55 -12.37 3.60
C GLN A 244 -8.59 -12.83 4.64
N ASP A 245 -9.61 -13.53 4.18
CA ASP A 245 -10.72 -14.04 4.99
C ASP A 245 -11.48 -12.96 5.80
N ASN A 246 -11.34 -11.68 5.42
CA ASN A 246 -12.01 -10.56 6.07
C ASN A 246 -11.67 -10.40 7.57
N THR A 247 -10.48 -10.79 8.00
CA THR A 247 -10.05 -10.73 9.41
C THR A 247 -9.73 -9.33 9.89
N ASN A 248 -9.27 -8.45 8.97
CA ASN A 248 -9.04 -7.04 9.21
C ASN A 248 -9.62 -6.23 8.05
N SER A 249 -10.40 -5.24 8.37
CA SER A 249 -11.02 -4.37 7.36
C SER A 249 -10.75 -2.90 7.66
N TRP A 250 -10.38 -2.14 6.62
CA TRP A 250 -9.89 -0.77 6.75
C TRP A 250 -10.56 0.18 5.78
N PHE A 251 -10.78 1.39 6.23
CA PHE A 251 -10.91 2.53 5.35
C PHE A 251 -9.99 3.66 5.81
N VAL A 252 -9.09 4.07 4.94
CA VAL A 252 -8.15 5.17 5.18
C VAL A 252 -8.51 6.26 4.19
N GLY A 253 -9.05 7.36 4.67
CA GLY A 253 -9.55 8.42 3.82
C GLY A 253 -9.33 9.80 4.42
N TYR A 254 -9.42 10.81 3.59
CA TYR A 254 -9.14 12.17 3.98
C TYR A 254 -9.95 13.18 3.15
N THR A 255 -10.16 14.33 3.76
CA THR A 255 -10.61 15.60 3.17
C THR A 255 -9.47 16.61 3.27
N PRO A 256 -9.56 17.80 2.71
CA PRO A 256 -8.55 18.84 2.94
C PRO A 256 -8.36 19.24 4.41
N GLN A 257 -9.36 18.97 5.27
CA GLN A 257 -9.32 19.36 6.69
C GLN A 257 -8.90 18.20 7.62
N LEU A 258 -9.29 16.96 7.31
CA LEU A 258 -9.14 15.82 8.22
C LEU A 258 -8.64 14.58 7.48
N ALA A 259 -7.63 13.92 8.04
CA ALA A 259 -7.18 12.60 7.62
C ALA A 259 -7.56 11.56 8.66
N THR A 260 -8.24 10.48 8.25
CA THR A 260 -8.85 9.55 9.20
C THR A 260 -8.66 8.11 8.75
N ALA A 261 -8.16 7.27 9.65
CA ALA A 261 -8.13 5.83 9.47
C ALA A 261 -9.15 5.15 10.38
N VAL A 262 -9.87 4.17 9.80
CA VAL A 262 -10.80 3.29 10.51
C VAL A 262 -10.37 1.85 10.30
N TRP A 263 -10.26 1.12 11.39
CA TRP A 263 -10.05 -0.32 11.42
C TRP A 263 -11.28 -1.01 12.04
N VAL A 264 -11.61 -2.19 11.53
CA VAL A 264 -12.63 -3.10 12.10
C VAL A 264 -12.06 -4.51 12.07
N GLY A 265 -12.12 -5.21 13.19
CA GLY A 265 -11.61 -6.56 13.33
C GLY A 265 -11.77 -7.13 14.74
N ASP A 266 -11.19 -8.30 14.97
CA ASP A 266 -11.10 -8.92 16.28
C ASP A 266 -9.85 -8.40 17.00
N PRO A 267 -9.97 -7.70 18.16
CA PRO A 267 -8.80 -7.20 18.88
C PRO A 267 -7.91 -8.32 19.42
N ASP A 268 -8.46 -9.48 19.72
CA ASP A 268 -7.78 -10.60 20.35
C ASP A 268 -7.25 -11.63 19.34
N GLY A 269 -7.63 -11.51 18.04
CA GLY A 269 -7.29 -12.51 17.05
C GLY A 269 -7.50 -12.10 15.59
N TYR A 270 -7.78 -13.09 14.76
CA TYR A 270 -8.01 -12.96 13.32
C TYR A 270 -9.31 -13.68 12.94
N THR A 271 -10.40 -13.31 13.60
CA THR A 271 -11.72 -13.88 13.30
C THR A 271 -12.22 -13.41 11.92
N PRO A 272 -12.56 -14.33 11.00
CA PRO A 272 -13.16 -13.96 9.73
C PRO A 272 -14.50 -13.28 9.93
N MET A 273 -14.64 -12.05 9.47
CA MET A 273 -15.89 -11.29 9.57
C MET A 273 -16.80 -11.59 8.38
N THR A 274 -17.28 -12.81 8.30
CA THR A 274 -18.18 -13.30 7.26
C THR A 274 -19.50 -13.77 7.88
N ARG A 275 -20.52 -13.93 7.07
CA ARG A 275 -21.84 -14.40 7.52
C ARG A 275 -21.78 -15.66 8.39
N ASP A 276 -20.89 -16.60 8.05
CA ASP A 276 -20.79 -17.87 8.77
C ASP A 276 -20.13 -17.73 10.14
N ASN A 277 -19.24 -16.74 10.33
CA ASN A 277 -18.47 -16.56 11.57
C ASN A 277 -18.98 -15.41 12.44
N THR A 278 -19.61 -14.41 11.82
CA THR A 278 -20.14 -13.21 12.47
C THR A 278 -21.51 -12.86 11.87
N PRO A 279 -22.53 -13.72 12.05
CA PRO A 279 -23.84 -13.58 11.40
C PRO A 279 -24.58 -12.29 11.78
N GLU A 280 -24.24 -11.69 12.92
CA GLU A 280 -24.82 -10.44 13.40
C GLU A 280 -24.69 -9.28 12.40
N PHE A 281 -23.63 -9.22 11.58
CA PHE A 281 -23.48 -8.20 10.55
C PHE A 281 -24.43 -8.42 9.37
N TYR A 282 -24.73 -9.68 9.06
CA TYR A 282 -25.70 -9.99 8.02
C TYR A 282 -27.13 -9.70 8.54
N ASP A 283 -27.42 -10.09 9.75
CA ASP A 283 -28.74 -9.91 10.37
C ASP A 283 -29.08 -8.43 10.56
N LEU A 284 -28.06 -7.58 10.82
CA LEU A 284 -28.24 -6.14 10.99
C LEU A 284 -28.47 -5.40 9.65
N ASP A 285 -27.66 -5.68 8.63
CA ASP A 285 -27.54 -4.86 7.43
C ASP A 285 -27.43 -5.66 6.12
N GLY A 286 -27.56 -6.99 6.17
CA GLY A 286 -27.35 -7.86 5.01
C GLY A 286 -25.91 -7.86 4.50
N VAL A 287 -24.91 -7.60 5.36
CA VAL A 287 -23.50 -7.61 5.00
C VAL A 287 -22.96 -9.03 5.06
N GLU A 288 -22.75 -9.66 3.89
CA GLU A 288 -22.23 -11.03 3.78
C GLU A 288 -20.79 -11.16 4.30
N ALA A 289 -19.98 -10.11 4.15
CA ALA A 289 -18.61 -10.03 4.64
C ALA A 289 -18.22 -8.59 4.92
N VAL A 290 -17.59 -8.34 6.07
CA VAL A 290 -17.08 -7.00 6.41
C VAL A 290 -15.85 -6.71 5.58
N GLN A 291 -15.95 -5.70 4.74
CA GLN A 291 -14.89 -5.21 3.86
C GLN A 291 -14.66 -3.73 4.09
N GLY A 292 -13.53 -3.19 3.65
CA GLY A 292 -13.22 -1.79 3.83
C GLY A 292 -14.27 -0.82 3.27
N GLY A 293 -15.01 -1.23 2.24
CA GLY A 293 -16.13 -0.46 1.66
C GLY A 293 -17.47 -0.61 2.39
N THR A 294 -17.54 -1.38 3.49
CA THR A 294 -18.75 -1.57 4.30
C THR A 294 -18.65 -0.78 5.61
N TYR A 295 -18.57 -1.43 6.77
CA TYR A 295 -18.52 -0.75 8.07
C TYR A 295 -17.37 0.26 8.21
N PRO A 296 -16.11 -0.03 7.82
CA PRO A 296 -15.06 0.97 7.95
C PRO A 296 -15.36 2.28 7.20
N ALA A 297 -15.85 2.16 5.96
CA ALA A 297 -16.22 3.35 5.17
C ALA A 297 -17.45 4.09 5.74
N ARG A 298 -18.43 3.37 6.30
CA ARG A 298 -19.61 3.97 6.96
C ARG A 298 -19.24 4.70 8.25
N ILE A 299 -18.37 4.11 9.10
CA ILE A 299 -17.86 4.74 10.32
C ILE A 299 -17.08 6.00 9.96
N TRP A 300 -16.20 5.92 8.96
CA TRP A 300 -15.46 7.06 8.45
C TRP A 300 -16.40 8.17 7.99
N ARG A 301 -17.42 7.84 7.20
CA ARG A 301 -18.44 8.79 6.71
C ARG A 301 -19.16 9.48 7.85
N ALA A 302 -19.70 8.73 8.78
CA ALA A 302 -20.45 9.26 9.92
C ALA A 302 -19.62 10.24 10.75
N TYR A 303 -18.35 9.91 10.98
CA TYR A 303 -17.43 10.80 11.66
C TYR A 303 -17.18 12.09 10.85
N GLN A 304 -16.84 11.97 9.57
CA GLN A 304 -16.51 13.12 8.73
C GLN A 304 -17.69 14.06 8.55
N GLU A 305 -18.90 13.52 8.34
CA GLU A 305 -20.12 14.35 8.21
C GLU A 305 -20.39 15.14 9.50
N ALA A 306 -20.20 14.53 10.66
CA ALA A 306 -20.35 15.21 11.94
C ALA A 306 -19.25 16.24 12.20
N ALA A 307 -17.99 15.89 11.94
CA ALA A 307 -16.84 16.75 12.21
C ALA A 307 -16.76 17.95 11.26
N LEU A 308 -17.24 17.80 10.02
CA LEU A 308 -17.24 18.86 9.01
C LEU A 308 -18.57 19.65 8.96
N TYR A 309 -19.52 19.31 9.81
CA TYR A 309 -20.80 20.03 9.86
C TYR A 309 -20.56 21.52 10.13
N GLY A 310 -21.07 22.36 9.24
CA GLY A 310 -20.91 23.83 9.35
C GLY A 310 -19.51 24.35 8.99
N GLN A 311 -18.58 23.47 8.60
CA GLN A 311 -17.27 23.90 8.11
C GLN A 311 -17.32 24.26 6.61
N PRO A 312 -16.41 25.11 6.13
CA PRO A 312 -16.33 25.42 4.70
C PRO A 312 -16.00 24.15 3.89
N VAL A 313 -16.63 24.01 2.73
CA VAL A 313 -16.31 22.97 1.77
C VAL A 313 -15.02 23.36 1.05
N LEU A 314 -13.93 22.66 1.35
CA LEU A 314 -12.63 22.85 0.71
C LEU A 314 -12.37 21.73 -0.30
N ASP A 315 -11.57 22.01 -1.33
CA ASP A 315 -11.05 21.01 -2.27
C ASP A 315 -9.58 21.32 -2.55
N TRP A 316 -8.85 20.30 -3.01
CA TRP A 316 -7.47 20.45 -3.44
C TRP A 316 -7.39 21.12 -4.80
N ALA A 317 -6.23 21.70 -5.10
CA ALA A 317 -5.91 22.16 -6.43
C ALA A 317 -5.98 20.99 -7.46
N ALA A 318 -6.15 21.34 -8.72
CA ALA A 318 -6.10 20.33 -9.78
C ALA A 318 -4.67 19.76 -9.88
N PRO A 319 -4.53 18.43 -10.09
CA PRO A 319 -3.22 17.85 -10.31
C PRO A 319 -2.56 18.41 -11.58
N PRO A 320 -1.23 18.41 -11.66
CA PRO A 320 -0.53 18.79 -12.88
C PRO A 320 -0.95 17.88 -14.05
N PRO A 321 -0.96 18.39 -15.28
CA PRO A 321 -1.26 17.58 -16.45
C PRO A 321 -0.20 16.45 -16.59
N PRO A 322 -0.57 15.33 -17.24
CA PRO A 322 0.38 14.24 -17.52
C PRO A 322 1.63 14.75 -18.23
N ALA A 323 2.80 14.41 -17.71
CA ALA A 323 4.09 14.89 -18.23
C ALA A 323 4.49 14.21 -19.56
N ARG A 324 3.89 13.06 -19.89
CA ARG A 324 4.17 12.25 -21.08
C ARG A 324 2.93 11.47 -21.53
N LYS A 325 3.01 10.86 -22.71
CA LYS A 325 2.00 9.88 -23.14
C LYS A 325 1.96 8.68 -22.19
N PRO A 326 0.80 7.99 -22.08
CA PRO A 326 0.69 6.75 -21.33
C PRO A 326 1.72 5.72 -21.80
N ALA A 327 2.33 5.05 -20.84
CA ALA A 327 3.25 3.96 -21.10
C ALA A 327 2.75 2.68 -20.42
N ARG A 328 3.23 1.53 -20.89
CA ARG A 328 2.97 0.27 -20.20
C ARG A 328 4.05 0.04 -19.15
N LEU A 329 3.63 -0.23 -17.91
CA LEU A 329 4.50 -0.55 -16.80
C LEU A 329 4.76 -2.05 -16.79
N TYR A 330 6.04 -2.44 -16.77
CA TYR A 330 6.48 -3.83 -16.76
C TYR A 330 7.29 -4.13 -15.53
N LEU A 331 7.11 -5.33 -15.01
CA LEU A 331 8.02 -5.86 -14.02
C LEU A 331 9.36 -6.20 -14.70
N PRO A 332 10.51 -5.88 -14.10
CA PRO A 332 11.81 -6.30 -14.60
C PRO A 332 11.82 -7.82 -14.83
N GLY A 333 12.14 -8.26 -16.06
CA GLY A 333 12.10 -9.66 -16.47
C GLY A 333 10.75 -10.19 -17.00
N GLU A 334 9.63 -9.46 -16.87
CA GLU A 334 8.42 -9.74 -17.66
C GLU A 334 8.65 -9.30 -19.10
N GLU A 335 8.64 -10.25 -20.05
CA GLU A 335 8.97 -9.98 -21.44
C GLU A 335 7.88 -9.16 -22.15
N CYS A 336 8.28 -8.06 -22.76
CA CYS A 336 7.55 -7.43 -23.85
C CYS A 336 7.93 -8.13 -25.15
N ALA A 337 7.33 -9.28 -25.46
CA ALA A 337 7.57 -9.93 -26.73
C ALA A 337 6.59 -9.41 -27.80
N TYR A 338 7.06 -8.56 -28.69
CA TYR A 338 6.35 -8.23 -29.92
C TYR A 338 7.03 -8.96 -31.07
N LYS A 339 6.27 -9.70 -31.86
CA LYS A 339 6.74 -10.29 -33.12
C LYS A 339 6.08 -9.54 -34.26
N LEU A 340 6.88 -8.87 -35.08
CA LEU A 340 6.44 -8.28 -36.33
C LEU A 340 6.39 -9.37 -37.38
N VAL A 341 5.23 -9.55 -37.99
CA VAL A 341 5.06 -10.43 -39.16
C VAL A 341 4.43 -9.57 -40.26
N SER A 342 5.20 -9.36 -41.34
CA SER A 342 4.73 -8.78 -42.62
C SER A 342 3.87 -7.51 -42.49
N GLY A 343 4.34 -6.51 -41.76
CA GLY A 343 3.70 -5.19 -41.66
C GLY A 343 2.48 -5.11 -40.72
N SER A 344 2.13 -6.17 -40.02
CA SER A 344 1.09 -6.18 -38.99
C SER A 344 1.69 -6.56 -37.62
N LEU A 345 1.31 -5.82 -36.58
CA LEU A 345 1.63 -6.13 -35.19
C LEU A 345 0.80 -7.33 -34.75
N THR A 346 1.43 -8.46 -34.52
CA THR A 346 0.79 -9.60 -33.86
C THR A 346 1.37 -9.71 -32.46
N THR A 347 0.56 -9.43 -31.46
CA THR A 347 0.94 -9.64 -30.05
C THR A 347 0.92 -11.13 -29.77
N THR A 348 2.07 -11.76 -29.61
CA THR A 348 2.14 -13.13 -29.12
C THR A 348 2.48 -13.08 -27.64
N THR A 349 1.48 -13.19 -26.79
CA THR A 349 1.69 -13.41 -25.36
C THR A 349 2.11 -14.87 -25.19
N THR A 350 3.39 -15.14 -25.08
CA THR A 350 3.87 -16.49 -24.74
C THR A 350 3.75 -16.66 -23.24
N THR A 351 2.59 -17.09 -22.75
CA THR A 351 2.43 -17.64 -21.42
C THR A 351 2.71 -19.15 -21.51
N ALA A 352 3.98 -19.52 -21.65
CA ALA A 352 4.40 -20.87 -21.30
C ALA A 352 5.27 -20.76 -20.05
N PRO A 353 4.90 -21.40 -18.94
CA PRO A 353 5.85 -21.60 -17.86
C PRO A 353 7.02 -22.44 -18.42
N PRO A 354 8.25 -22.25 -17.91
CA PRO A 354 9.36 -23.11 -18.31
C PRO A 354 8.96 -24.58 -18.10
N ALA A 355 9.19 -25.40 -19.10
CA ALA A 355 8.90 -26.82 -19.06
C ALA A 355 9.68 -27.44 -17.88
N GLY A 356 8.97 -27.91 -16.85
CA GLY A 356 9.60 -28.55 -15.69
C GLY A 356 8.83 -28.49 -14.38
N PHE A 357 7.78 -27.71 -14.25
CA PHE A 357 7.00 -27.66 -13.01
C PHE A 357 5.58 -28.23 -13.22
N ALA A 358 5.46 -29.53 -13.05
CA ALA A 358 4.19 -30.14 -12.70
C ALA A 358 3.98 -29.98 -11.18
N PRO A 359 2.81 -29.56 -10.69
CA PRO A 359 2.56 -29.52 -9.25
C PRO A 359 2.57 -30.96 -8.69
N PRO A 360 3.17 -31.19 -7.50
CA PRO A 360 3.07 -32.48 -6.85
C PRO A 360 1.61 -32.79 -6.47
N PRO A 361 1.21 -34.07 -6.44
CA PRO A 361 -0.14 -34.45 -6.05
C PRO A 361 -0.39 -34.09 -4.58
N VAL A 362 -1.55 -33.49 -4.33
CA VAL A 362 -2.04 -33.16 -3.00
C VAL A 362 -2.40 -34.44 -2.28
N THR A 363 -1.56 -34.88 -1.35
CA THR A 363 -1.94 -35.88 -0.34
C THR A 363 -2.48 -35.16 0.88
N THR A 364 -3.75 -35.40 1.18
CA THR A 364 -4.41 -34.94 2.40
C THR A 364 -4.03 -35.88 3.54
N GLU A 365 -3.18 -35.42 4.47
CA GLU A 365 -3.01 -36.03 5.77
C GLU A 365 -3.00 -34.95 6.85
N PRO A 366 -3.71 -35.14 7.99
CA PRO A 366 -3.85 -34.11 9.01
C PRO A 366 -2.58 -33.96 9.87
N PRO A 367 -2.31 -32.79 10.43
CA PRO A 367 -1.09 -32.52 11.17
C PRO A 367 -1.08 -33.17 12.56
N ALA A 368 0.04 -33.83 12.89
CA ALA A 368 0.36 -34.32 14.22
C ALA A 368 0.87 -33.18 15.11
N ALA A 369 0.56 -33.29 16.42
CA ALA A 369 0.92 -32.33 17.45
C ALA A 369 2.45 -32.21 17.68
N PRO A 370 2.93 -31.06 18.21
CA PRO A 370 4.35 -30.84 18.43
C PRO A 370 4.88 -31.50 19.70
N PRO A 371 6.12 -31.96 19.75
CA PRO A 371 6.79 -32.31 20.97
C PRO A 371 7.59 -31.16 21.58
N ASP A 372 7.79 -31.30 22.84
CA ASP A 372 8.24 -30.43 23.91
C ASP A 372 9.68 -29.89 23.79
N SER A 373 9.93 -28.87 24.55
CA SER A 373 11.11 -28.05 24.75
C SER A 373 12.44 -28.79 25.06
N GLY A 374 13.54 -28.29 24.49
CA GLY A 374 14.90 -28.55 24.91
C GLY A 374 15.83 -27.40 24.57
N ALA A 375 16.50 -26.87 25.56
CA ALA A 375 17.42 -25.74 25.51
C ALA A 375 18.74 -26.01 24.77
N PRO A 376 19.53 -24.93 24.45
CA PRO A 376 20.59 -24.95 23.45
C PRO A 376 21.97 -25.37 23.96
N PRO A 377 22.93 -25.66 23.11
CA PRO A 377 24.30 -25.28 23.34
C PRO A 377 24.95 -24.41 22.24
N ASP A 378 25.71 -23.58 22.72
CA ASP A 378 26.86 -22.73 22.43
C ASP A 378 27.59 -22.82 21.08
N SER A 379 27.94 -21.57 20.64
CA SER A 379 29.10 -21.12 19.85
C SER A 379 29.63 -21.90 18.66
N GLY A 380 29.64 -21.23 17.53
CA GLY A 380 30.46 -21.54 16.38
C GLY A 380 30.39 -20.42 15.33
N GLU A 381 31.38 -19.53 15.32
CA GLU A 381 31.61 -18.58 14.23
C GLU A 381 31.72 -19.31 12.90
N THR A 382 30.89 -18.91 11.96
CA THR A 382 31.09 -19.28 10.56
C THR A 382 30.89 -18.05 9.70
N THR A 383 31.97 -17.58 9.15
CA THR A 383 32.05 -16.56 8.10
C THR A 383 31.12 -16.92 6.94
N THR A 384 30.08 -16.14 6.76
CA THR A 384 29.16 -16.30 5.64
C THR A 384 29.69 -15.51 4.45
N THR A 385 30.19 -16.21 3.46
CA THR A 385 30.46 -15.70 2.12
C THR A 385 29.13 -15.26 1.48
N VAL A 386 29.08 -14.01 1.09
CA VAL A 386 28.00 -13.40 0.33
C VAL A 386 27.82 -14.12 -1.01
N PRO A 387 26.62 -14.59 -1.39
CA PRO A 387 26.41 -15.14 -2.72
C PRO A 387 26.51 -14.06 -3.79
N ALA A 388 27.09 -14.46 -4.92
CA ALA A 388 27.36 -13.64 -6.08
C ALA A 388 26.12 -12.85 -6.55
N THR A 389 26.32 -11.58 -6.75
CA THR A 389 25.46 -10.63 -7.47
C THR A 389 25.01 -11.23 -8.81
N VAL A 390 23.70 -11.31 -9.01
CA VAL A 390 23.11 -11.49 -10.34
C VAL A 390 23.53 -10.27 -11.18
N GLY A 391 24.31 -10.50 -12.21
CA GLY A 391 24.82 -9.44 -13.06
C GLY A 391 23.70 -8.60 -13.69
N PRO A 392 23.96 -7.34 -14.01
CA PRO A 392 22.97 -6.42 -14.54
C PRO A 392 22.40 -6.94 -15.87
N VAL A 393 21.08 -6.91 -15.99
CA VAL A 393 20.40 -7.14 -17.26
C VAL A 393 20.74 -5.97 -18.19
N VAL A 394 21.58 -6.21 -19.19
CA VAL A 394 21.92 -5.22 -20.18
C VAL A 394 20.74 -5.11 -21.16
N ILE A 395 20.00 -4.04 -21.08
CA ILE A 395 19.03 -3.65 -22.10
C ILE A 395 19.82 -2.92 -23.19
N GLN A 396 19.92 -3.52 -24.38
CA GLN A 396 20.57 -2.87 -25.51
C GLN A 396 19.57 -1.90 -26.15
N LEU A 397 19.77 -0.61 -25.90
CA LEU A 397 18.96 0.46 -26.48
C LEU A 397 19.46 0.78 -27.89
N LEU A 398 18.55 1.18 -28.77
CA LEU A 398 18.88 1.60 -30.13
C LEU A 398 19.43 3.04 -30.16
N PRO A 399 20.18 3.46 -31.19
CA PRO A 399 20.77 4.78 -31.26
C PRO A 399 19.74 5.91 -31.13
N GLY A 400 19.85 6.70 -30.07
CA GLY A 400 18.96 7.83 -29.74
C GLY A 400 18.13 7.67 -28.47
N GLU A 401 18.19 6.51 -27.78
CA GLU A 401 17.52 6.29 -26.50
C GLU A 401 18.44 6.59 -25.32
N THR A 402 17.86 7.19 -24.27
CA THR A 402 18.57 7.47 -23.02
C THR A 402 18.74 6.19 -22.22
N THR A 403 19.97 5.89 -21.82
CA THR A 403 20.27 4.77 -20.90
C THR A 403 19.60 4.98 -19.55
N ILE A 404 18.90 3.96 -19.08
CA ILE A 404 18.33 3.95 -17.73
C ILE A 404 19.46 3.65 -16.74
N PRO A 405 19.64 4.44 -15.67
CA PRO A 405 20.67 4.16 -14.67
C PRO A 405 20.47 2.76 -14.04
N PRO A 406 21.54 2.01 -13.76
CA PRO A 406 21.47 0.68 -13.15
C PRO A 406 20.68 0.63 -11.83
N GLU A 407 20.72 1.71 -11.07
CA GLU A 407 19.99 1.83 -9.80
C GLU A 407 18.46 1.74 -9.96
N VAL A 408 17.94 2.05 -11.15
CA VAL A 408 16.52 1.93 -11.47
C VAL A 408 16.09 0.48 -11.67
N LEU A 409 17.05 -0.39 -11.97
CA LEU A 409 16.82 -1.81 -12.24
C LEU A 409 16.93 -2.68 -10.99
N ASP A 410 17.50 -2.17 -9.90
CA ASP A 410 17.57 -2.87 -8.63
C ASP A 410 16.31 -2.61 -7.80
N PRO A 411 15.40 -3.61 -7.65
CA PRO A 411 14.17 -3.45 -6.87
C PRO A 411 14.43 -3.25 -5.37
N LEU A 412 15.66 -3.47 -4.90
CA LEU A 412 16.07 -3.31 -3.50
C LEU A 412 16.88 -2.04 -3.26
N ALA A 413 17.16 -1.25 -4.30
CA ALA A 413 17.91 -0.01 -4.15
C ALA A 413 17.16 1.01 -3.28
N PRO A 414 17.84 1.69 -2.34
CA PRO A 414 17.25 2.78 -1.58
C PRO A 414 16.88 3.95 -2.49
N LEU A 415 15.90 4.77 -2.07
CA LEU A 415 15.56 6.00 -2.79
C LEU A 415 16.79 6.91 -2.91
N PRO A 416 17.10 7.42 -4.10
CA PRO A 416 17.98 8.57 -4.22
C PRO A 416 17.37 9.77 -3.48
N SER A 417 18.20 10.68 -3.00
CA SER A 417 17.75 11.90 -2.32
C SER A 417 16.68 12.63 -3.12
N THR A 418 15.80 13.34 -2.45
CA THR A 418 14.51 13.90 -2.90
C THR A 418 14.52 14.69 -4.22
N ASP A 419 15.65 15.03 -4.78
CA ASP A 419 15.77 15.88 -5.97
C ASP A 419 15.92 15.13 -7.31
N VAL A 420 16.01 13.80 -7.28
CA VAL A 420 16.17 13.00 -8.50
C VAL A 420 14.87 12.34 -8.90
N LYS A 421 14.22 12.85 -9.93
CA LYS A 421 13.11 12.17 -10.62
C LYS A 421 13.66 10.92 -11.30
N THR A 422 13.53 9.79 -10.65
CA THR A 422 13.89 8.51 -11.24
C THR A 422 12.74 8.02 -12.13
N PRO A 423 12.93 7.85 -13.44
CA PRO A 423 11.84 7.38 -14.31
C PRO A 423 11.42 5.96 -13.95
N VAL A 424 10.12 5.72 -13.94
CA VAL A 424 9.56 4.35 -13.87
C VAL A 424 9.84 3.67 -15.19
N LEU A 425 10.34 2.42 -15.15
CA LEU A 425 10.52 1.61 -16.33
C LEU A 425 9.18 1.41 -17.04
N SER A 426 9.10 1.90 -18.26
CA SER A 426 7.92 1.75 -19.11
C SER A 426 8.34 1.21 -20.48
N CYS A 427 7.59 0.27 -21.02
CA CYS A 427 7.68 -0.03 -22.44
C CYS A 427 6.96 1.08 -23.19
N THR A 428 7.71 1.92 -23.88
CA THR A 428 7.15 2.82 -24.91
C THR A 428 6.64 1.96 -26.07
N GLU A 429 5.58 2.41 -26.75
CA GLU A 429 5.22 1.82 -28.04
C GLU A 429 6.43 1.84 -28.96
N LEU A 430 6.93 0.66 -29.31
CA LEU A 430 8.03 0.54 -30.26
C LEU A 430 7.56 1.02 -31.62
N PRO A 431 8.35 1.78 -32.35
CA PRO A 431 8.00 2.15 -33.71
C PRO A 431 7.78 0.88 -34.56
N PRO A 432 6.85 0.90 -35.50
CA PRO A 432 6.61 -0.23 -36.40
C PRO A 432 7.93 -0.53 -37.10
N ASN A 433 8.47 -1.75 -36.95
CA ASN A 433 9.69 -2.32 -37.56
C ASN A 433 10.83 -2.67 -36.57
N VAL A 434 10.62 -2.61 -35.27
CA VAL A 434 11.64 -3.03 -34.29
C VAL A 434 11.35 -4.47 -33.83
N VAL A 435 12.31 -5.36 -34.06
CA VAL A 435 12.29 -6.74 -33.52
C VAL A 435 13.10 -6.75 -32.24
N VAL A 436 12.44 -6.95 -31.10
CA VAL A 436 13.14 -7.21 -29.86
C VAL A 436 13.45 -8.70 -29.79
N THR A 437 14.71 -9.06 -29.92
CA THR A 437 15.16 -10.44 -29.74
C THR A 437 15.54 -10.66 -28.28
N LYS A 438 15.07 -11.78 -27.71
CA LYS A 438 15.48 -12.24 -26.40
C LYS A 438 17.00 -12.44 -26.38
N PRO A 439 17.75 -11.96 -25.38
CA PRO A 439 19.11 -12.39 -25.17
C PRO A 439 19.11 -13.91 -25.02
N LYS A 440 19.92 -14.61 -25.82
CA LYS A 440 20.12 -16.05 -25.64
C LYS A 440 20.69 -16.25 -24.23
N GLY A 441 19.95 -16.99 -23.40
CA GLY A 441 20.41 -17.37 -22.09
C GLY A 441 21.75 -18.07 -22.20
N THR A 442 22.70 -17.61 -21.43
CA THR A 442 23.92 -18.35 -21.13
C THR A 442 23.52 -19.56 -20.28
N PRO A 443 24.16 -20.72 -20.47
CA PRO A 443 23.76 -21.99 -19.89
C PRO A 443 23.82 -22.00 -18.37
#